data_bfa3a4dce1367706aca53af1c45ef62e
#
_entry.id   bfa3a4dce1367706aca53af1c45ef62e
#
_cell.length_a   1.000
_cell.length_b   1.000
_cell.length_c   1.000
_cell.angle_alpha   90.00
_cell.angle_beta   90.00
_cell.angle_gamma   90.00
#
_symmetry.space_group_name_H-M   'P 1'
#
loop_
_entity.id
_entity.type
_entity.pdbx_description
1 polymer ?
#
loop_
_entity_poly.entity_id
_entity_poly.type
_entity_poly.pdbx_seq_one_letter_code
_entity_poly.pdbx_strand_id
1 'polypeptide(L)'
;MVFLFTGCFKPSASLTFIKKTTLPEALGSRVPPESEDVELDALTEKSLVRYGSLIRHYSDRYQMDWRLVLAVIRQESRFQHDAVSHKGAYGLMQIMPETQVELLDKIGVEEATSPRNNIRAGVFHLRSLYRYFDEAVGDDRVQFILAAYNAGLGRIRDAQAIAKYLGHDPNSWRYVKDALPLLSKRYYTLHRQVWPEGKPRSGYFGNYRQTVNYVENIMQYYSDYKLALN
;
A
#
# COMPACT_ATOMS: atom_id res chain seq x y z
N MET A 1 29.49 -15.89 -67.78
CA MET A 1 29.06 -17.19 -68.32
C MET A 1 27.74 -17.47 -67.69
N VAL A 2 26.67 -17.40 -68.43
CA VAL A 2 25.25 -17.42 -68.08
C VAL A 2 24.82 -18.87 -67.96
N PHE A 3 24.04 -19.23 -66.94
CA PHE A 3 23.09 -20.31 -67.04
C PHE A 3 21.81 -19.97 -66.31
N LEU A 4 20.80 -19.75 -67.13
CA LEU A 4 19.37 -19.70 -66.82
C LEU A 4 18.86 -21.16 -66.63
N PHE A 5 18.07 -21.39 -65.57
CA PHE A 5 17.13 -22.51 -65.57
C PHE A 5 15.73 -22.01 -65.22
N THR A 6 14.90 -22.01 -66.23
CA THR A 6 13.46 -21.87 -66.20
C THR A 6 12.83 -23.20 -65.79
N GLY A 7 12.00 -23.19 -64.77
CA GLY A 7 11.16 -24.31 -64.40
C GLY A 7 9.74 -23.87 -64.16
N CYS A 8 8.88 -24.06 -65.17
CA CYS A 8 7.43 -23.93 -65.11
C CYS A 8 6.85 -24.95 -64.14
N PHE A 9 6.03 -24.51 -63.22
CA PHE A 9 5.07 -25.36 -62.52
C PHE A 9 3.67 -24.79 -62.68
N LYS A 10 2.77 -25.63 -63.22
CA LYS A 10 1.33 -25.34 -63.44
C LYS A 10 0.55 -25.34 -62.10
N PRO A 11 -0.49 -24.48 -61.97
CA PRO A 11 -1.38 -24.52 -60.84
C PRO A 11 -2.44 -25.60 -61.03
N SER A 12 -2.57 -26.49 -60.02
CA SER A 12 -3.71 -27.36 -59.86
C SER A 12 -4.70 -26.72 -58.92
N ALA A 13 -5.87 -26.36 -59.45
CA ALA A 13 -7.00 -25.87 -58.69
C ALA A 13 -7.72 -27.02 -57.98
N SER A 14 -7.86 -26.95 -56.70
CA SER A 14 -8.87 -27.69 -55.97
C SER A 14 -9.65 -26.73 -55.08
N LEU A 15 -10.84 -26.34 -55.56
CA LEU A 15 -11.84 -25.63 -54.75
C LEU A 15 -12.36 -26.60 -53.73
N THR A 16 -11.98 -26.41 -52.46
CA THR A 16 -12.66 -27.08 -51.33
C THR A 16 -13.68 -26.10 -50.77
N PHE A 17 -14.93 -26.50 -50.88
CA PHE A 17 -16.12 -25.83 -50.30
C PHE A 17 -15.90 -25.59 -48.82
N ILE A 18 -15.80 -24.35 -48.40
CA ILE A 18 -15.86 -23.95 -46.99
C ILE A 18 -17.32 -23.98 -46.57
N LYS A 19 -17.71 -24.97 -45.79
CA LYS A 19 -18.99 -24.99 -45.09
C LYS A 19 -19.12 -23.72 -44.24
N LYS A 20 -20.18 -22.96 -44.49
CA LYS A 20 -20.64 -21.87 -43.64
C LYS A 20 -20.95 -22.44 -42.25
N THR A 21 -20.03 -22.25 -41.31
CA THR A 21 -20.26 -22.50 -39.91
C THR A 21 -20.99 -21.28 -39.36
N THR A 22 -22.29 -21.48 -39.05
CA THR A 22 -23.09 -20.51 -38.30
C THR A 22 -22.44 -20.26 -36.96
N LEU A 23 -22.06 -18.99 -36.68
CA LEU A 23 -21.69 -18.54 -35.34
C LEU A 23 -22.84 -18.82 -34.37
N PRO A 24 -22.58 -19.35 -33.17
CA PRO A 24 -23.58 -19.39 -32.13
C PRO A 24 -23.89 -17.97 -31.64
N GLU A 25 -25.12 -17.55 -31.82
CA GLU A 25 -25.71 -16.40 -31.15
C GLU A 25 -25.77 -16.71 -29.65
N ALA A 26 -24.81 -16.22 -28.89
CA ALA A 26 -24.91 -16.08 -27.42
C ALA A 26 -23.84 -15.10 -26.90
N LEU A 27 -23.87 -13.85 -27.37
CA LEU A 27 -23.41 -12.76 -26.55
C LEU A 27 -24.57 -12.31 -25.68
N GLY A 28 -24.89 -13.15 -24.68
CA GLY A 28 -25.66 -12.70 -23.54
C GLY A 28 -24.93 -11.47 -22.97
N SER A 29 -25.63 -10.34 -22.96
CA SER A 29 -25.23 -9.14 -22.22
C SER A 29 -24.86 -9.56 -20.81
N ARG A 30 -23.55 -9.68 -20.52
CA ARG A 30 -23.07 -9.67 -19.14
C ARG A 30 -23.39 -8.28 -18.62
N VAL A 31 -24.53 -8.15 -17.96
CA VAL A 31 -24.77 -7.09 -17.00
C VAL A 31 -23.55 -7.13 -16.07
N PRO A 32 -22.80 -6.02 -15.89
CA PRO A 32 -21.76 -5.97 -14.88
C PRO A 32 -22.43 -6.40 -13.56
N PRO A 33 -21.78 -7.18 -12.68
CA PRO A 33 -22.35 -7.48 -11.38
C PRO A 33 -22.75 -6.14 -10.76
N GLU A 34 -24.01 -6.04 -10.33
CA GLU A 34 -24.48 -4.94 -9.49
C GLU A 34 -23.41 -4.75 -8.42
N SER A 35 -22.99 -3.51 -8.21
CA SER A 35 -22.05 -3.16 -7.15
C SER A 35 -22.62 -3.75 -5.86
N GLU A 36 -21.98 -4.81 -5.35
CA GLU A 36 -22.33 -5.32 -4.03
C GLU A 36 -22.24 -4.12 -3.09
N ASP A 37 -23.37 -3.73 -2.50
CA ASP A 37 -23.41 -2.67 -1.51
C ASP A 37 -22.51 -3.13 -0.35
N VAL A 38 -21.34 -2.51 -0.23
CA VAL A 38 -20.41 -2.80 0.86
C VAL A 38 -20.99 -2.19 2.12
N GLU A 39 -21.61 -3.05 2.96
CA GLU A 39 -22.10 -2.63 4.27
C GLU A 39 -20.94 -2.50 5.27
N LEU A 40 -21.03 -1.48 6.12
CA LEU A 40 -20.09 -1.33 7.23
C LEU A 40 -20.38 -2.36 8.32
N ASP A 41 -19.36 -2.92 8.91
CA ASP A 41 -19.55 -3.74 10.11
C ASP A 41 -19.94 -2.89 11.33
N ALA A 42 -20.67 -3.48 12.26
CA ALA A 42 -21.21 -2.81 13.44
C ALA A 42 -20.11 -2.16 14.32
N LEU A 43 -18.89 -2.68 14.31
CA LEU A 43 -17.77 -2.08 15.02
C LEU A 43 -17.36 -0.75 14.40
N THR A 44 -17.28 -0.69 13.07
CA THR A 44 -16.97 0.52 12.32
C THR A 44 -18.06 1.58 12.49
N GLU A 45 -19.34 1.19 12.39
CA GLU A 45 -20.46 2.11 12.58
C GLU A 45 -20.45 2.75 13.99
N LYS A 46 -20.31 1.93 15.03
CA LYS A 46 -20.20 2.41 16.41
C LYS A 46 -19.02 3.35 16.61
N SER A 47 -17.91 3.07 15.94
CA SER A 47 -16.70 3.87 16.02
C SER A 47 -16.83 5.20 15.29
N LEU A 48 -17.56 5.24 14.18
CA LEU A 48 -17.90 6.48 13.48
C LEU A 48 -18.78 7.39 14.33
N VAL A 49 -19.76 6.84 15.06
CA VAL A 49 -20.56 7.63 16.02
C VAL A 49 -19.67 8.23 17.09
N ARG A 50 -18.69 7.46 17.61
CA ARG A 50 -17.86 7.91 18.73
C ARG A 50 -16.70 8.82 18.32
N TYR A 51 -16.03 8.55 17.21
CA TYR A 51 -14.78 9.20 16.81
C TYR A 51 -14.85 9.90 15.46
N GLY A 52 -15.93 9.73 14.69
CA GLY A 52 -16.02 10.21 13.31
C GLY A 52 -15.83 11.71 13.17
N SER A 53 -16.34 12.53 14.11
CA SER A 53 -16.12 13.98 14.10
C SER A 53 -14.64 14.35 14.30
N LEU A 54 -13.94 13.65 15.21
CA LEU A 54 -12.51 13.90 15.46
C LEU A 54 -11.66 13.45 14.26
N ILE A 55 -11.99 12.27 13.69
CA ILE A 55 -11.29 11.74 12.51
C ILE A 55 -11.42 12.72 11.36
N ARG A 56 -12.64 13.16 11.00
CA ARG A 56 -12.85 14.14 9.92
C ARG A 56 -12.14 15.45 10.21
N HIS A 57 -12.30 16.01 11.41
CA HIS A 57 -11.68 17.27 11.78
C HIS A 57 -10.16 17.29 11.59
N TYR A 58 -9.44 16.26 12.06
CA TYR A 58 -7.99 16.20 11.92
C TYR A 58 -7.54 15.76 10.52
N SER A 59 -8.33 14.94 9.84
CA SER A 59 -8.10 14.62 8.43
C SER A 59 -8.16 15.86 7.55
N ASP A 60 -9.20 16.67 7.70
CA ASP A 60 -9.34 17.94 6.96
C ASP A 60 -8.18 18.90 7.29
N ARG A 61 -7.86 19.06 8.59
CA ARG A 61 -6.77 19.93 9.05
C ARG A 61 -5.42 19.58 8.43
N TYR A 62 -5.14 18.29 8.27
CA TYR A 62 -3.86 17.80 7.73
C TYR A 62 -3.97 17.32 6.27
N GLN A 63 -5.09 17.56 5.61
CA GLN A 63 -5.32 17.22 4.20
C GLN A 63 -5.10 15.73 3.92
N MET A 64 -5.72 14.88 4.72
CA MET A 64 -5.75 13.44 4.59
C MET A 64 -7.17 12.96 4.29
N ASP A 65 -7.32 11.90 3.51
CA ASP A 65 -8.63 11.25 3.38
C ASP A 65 -9.03 10.61 4.72
N TRP A 66 -10.15 11.05 5.29
CA TRP A 66 -10.62 10.57 6.58
C TRP A 66 -10.96 9.07 6.60
N ARG A 67 -11.31 8.50 5.43
CA ARG A 67 -11.57 7.06 5.28
C ARG A 67 -10.27 6.25 5.38
N LEU A 68 -9.15 6.78 4.87
CA LEU A 68 -7.84 6.21 5.08
C LEU A 68 -7.45 6.22 6.57
N VAL A 69 -7.69 7.34 7.27
CA VAL A 69 -7.43 7.45 8.71
C VAL A 69 -8.29 6.46 9.50
N LEU A 70 -9.57 6.30 9.13
CA LEU A 70 -10.47 5.31 9.73
C LEU A 70 -9.92 3.88 9.56
N ALA A 71 -9.44 3.53 8.35
CA ALA A 71 -8.85 2.24 8.04
C ALA A 71 -7.57 1.97 8.85
N VAL A 72 -6.72 2.99 9.03
CA VAL A 72 -5.53 2.90 9.89
C VAL A 72 -5.93 2.63 11.33
N ILE A 73 -6.86 3.38 11.91
CA ILE A 73 -7.33 3.20 13.29
C ILE A 73 -7.90 1.77 13.49
N ARG A 74 -8.64 1.27 12.49
CA ARG A 74 -9.14 -0.11 12.53
C ARG A 74 -8.01 -1.12 12.61
N GLN A 75 -6.99 -0.97 11.79
CA GLN A 75 -5.83 -1.88 11.75
C GLN A 75 -4.98 -1.80 13.01
N GLU A 76 -4.77 -0.59 13.56
CA GLU A 76 -3.89 -0.35 14.70
C GLU A 76 -4.48 -0.83 16.04
N SER A 77 -5.73 -0.51 16.31
CA SER A 77 -6.32 -0.73 17.63
C SER A 77 -7.68 -1.43 17.61
N ARG A 78 -8.27 -1.70 16.45
CA ARG A 78 -9.67 -2.07 16.31
C ARG A 78 -10.59 -1.11 17.09
N PHE A 79 -10.26 0.19 17.01
CA PHE A 79 -10.93 1.30 17.70
C PHE A 79 -10.87 1.27 19.24
N GLN A 80 -9.97 0.51 19.83
CA GLN A 80 -9.73 0.52 21.28
C GLN A 80 -8.83 1.71 21.62
N HIS A 81 -9.39 2.69 22.35
CA HIS A 81 -8.72 3.97 22.62
C HIS A 81 -7.59 3.87 23.65
N ASP A 82 -7.58 2.83 24.46
CA ASP A 82 -6.63 2.51 25.52
C ASP A 82 -5.73 1.30 25.18
N ALA A 83 -5.74 0.87 23.92
CA ALA A 83 -4.91 -0.24 23.47
C ALA A 83 -3.42 0.06 23.70
N VAL A 84 -2.70 -0.91 24.28
CA VAL A 84 -1.25 -0.86 24.49
C VAL A 84 -0.60 -2.07 23.85
N SER A 85 0.35 -1.86 22.95
CA SER A 85 1.10 -2.94 22.34
C SER A 85 2.24 -3.43 23.25
N HIS A 86 2.78 -4.63 23.00
CA HIS A 86 3.97 -5.15 23.69
C HIS A 86 5.20 -4.25 23.59
N LYS A 87 5.25 -3.36 22.58
CA LYS A 87 6.34 -2.39 22.37
C LYS A 87 6.03 -1.02 22.95
N GLY A 88 4.90 -0.86 23.67
CA GLY A 88 4.49 0.39 24.29
C GLY A 88 3.77 1.36 23.36
N ALA A 89 3.42 0.97 22.14
CA ALA A 89 2.56 1.81 21.30
C ALA A 89 1.18 1.97 21.94
N TYR A 90 0.61 3.18 21.88
CA TYR A 90 -0.60 3.53 22.63
C TYR A 90 -1.72 4.10 21.76
N GLY A 91 -2.95 3.74 22.12
CA GLY A 91 -4.19 4.37 21.71
C GLY A 91 -4.68 3.96 20.31
N LEU A 92 -5.65 4.73 19.80
CA LEU A 92 -6.35 4.45 18.54
C LEU A 92 -5.43 4.28 17.34
N MET A 93 -4.37 5.07 17.26
CA MET A 93 -3.41 5.07 16.15
C MET A 93 -2.04 4.48 16.54
N GLN A 94 -1.94 3.81 17.69
CA GLN A 94 -0.76 3.09 18.17
C GLN A 94 0.54 3.92 18.02
N ILE A 95 0.57 5.09 18.64
CA ILE A 95 1.75 5.96 18.60
C ILE A 95 2.82 5.39 19.53
N MET A 96 4.01 5.15 18.97
CA MET A 96 5.17 4.71 19.74
C MET A 96 5.69 5.83 20.66
N PRO A 97 6.20 5.53 21.86
CA PRO A 97 6.71 6.52 22.80
C PRO A 97 7.75 7.48 22.20
N GLU A 98 8.70 6.96 21.41
CA GLU A 98 9.72 7.76 20.76
C GLU A 98 9.11 8.72 19.74
N THR A 99 8.15 8.23 18.96
CA THR A 99 7.41 9.04 17.99
C THR A 99 6.53 10.07 18.70
N GLN A 100 5.96 9.71 19.85
CA GLN A 100 5.14 10.62 20.64
C GLN A 100 5.92 11.87 21.03
N VAL A 101 7.11 11.73 21.62
CA VAL A 101 7.95 12.87 22.06
C VAL A 101 8.21 13.83 20.89
N GLU A 102 8.61 13.29 19.72
CA GLU A 102 8.89 14.12 18.53
C GLU A 102 7.62 14.83 18.00
N LEU A 103 6.48 14.15 18.02
CA LEU A 103 5.23 14.69 17.46
C LEU A 103 4.60 15.73 18.39
N LEU A 104 4.59 15.47 19.70
CA LEU A 104 3.94 16.36 20.67
C LEU A 104 4.58 17.73 20.70
N ASP A 105 5.90 17.80 20.60
CA ASP A 105 6.63 19.07 20.47
C ASP A 105 6.21 19.84 19.22
N LYS A 106 6.11 19.15 18.07
CA LYS A 106 5.73 19.77 16.80
C LYS A 106 4.26 20.25 16.72
N ILE A 107 3.35 19.56 17.42
CA ILE A 107 1.93 19.91 17.39
C ILE A 107 1.45 20.67 18.63
N GLY A 108 2.34 20.94 19.60
CA GLY A 108 2.02 21.68 20.83
C GLY A 108 0.98 20.94 21.68
N VAL A 109 1.22 19.68 21.99
CA VAL A 109 0.38 18.84 22.85
C VAL A 109 1.29 18.16 23.88
N GLU A 110 0.87 18.12 25.14
CA GLU A 110 1.69 17.53 26.21
C GLU A 110 1.70 16.00 26.18
N GLU A 111 0.58 15.37 25.79
CA GLU A 111 0.47 13.92 25.73
C GLU A 111 -0.53 13.44 24.66
N ALA A 112 -0.36 12.22 24.17
CA ALA A 112 -1.23 11.58 23.17
C ALA A 112 -2.12 10.47 23.78
N THR A 113 -2.47 10.57 25.07
CA THR A 113 -3.27 9.55 25.77
C THR A 113 -4.77 9.71 25.53
N SER A 114 -5.27 10.95 25.33
CA SER A 114 -6.67 11.14 24.97
C SER A 114 -6.95 10.74 23.51
N PRO A 115 -8.16 10.24 23.18
CA PRO A 115 -8.54 9.94 21.81
C PRO A 115 -8.31 11.10 20.84
N ARG A 116 -8.61 12.34 21.26
CA ARG A 116 -8.39 13.57 20.49
C ARG A 116 -6.92 13.75 20.12
N ASN A 117 -6.04 13.71 21.12
CA ASN A 117 -4.62 13.95 20.91
C ASN A 117 -3.95 12.79 20.17
N ASN A 118 -4.39 11.55 20.42
CA ASN A 118 -3.89 10.38 19.74
C ASN A 118 -4.22 10.40 18.24
N ILE A 119 -5.48 10.68 17.87
CA ILE A 119 -5.88 10.85 16.47
C ILE A 119 -5.10 12.01 15.83
N ARG A 120 -5.01 13.16 16.52
CA ARG A 120 -4.26 14.32 16.00
C ARG A 120 -2.81 13.99 15.71
N ALA A 121 -2.12 13.34 16.65
CA ALA A 121 -0.72 12.93 16.51
C ALA A 121 -0.53 11.92 15.36
N GLY A 122 -1.39 10.89 15.29
CA GLY A 122 -1.31 9.87 14.25
C GLY A 122 -1.58 10.40 12.85
N VAL A 123 -2.59 11.26 12.67
CA VAL A 123 -2.88 11.89 11.37
C VAL A 123 -1.75 12.83 10.96
N PHE A 124 -1.20 13.62 11.90
CA PHE A 124 -0.03 14.45 11.63
C PHE A 124 1.18 13.60 11.22
N HIS A 125 1.42 12.47 11.89
CA HIS A 125 2.51 11.56 11.54
C HIS A 125 2.32 10.99 10.14
N LEU A 126 1.14 10.45 9.80
CA LEU A 126 0.82 10.01 8.44
C LEU A 126 1.10 11.12 7.41
N ARG A 127 0.61 12.34 7.67
CA ARG A 127 0.83 13.48 6.77
C ARG A 127 2.31 13.82 6.64
N SER A 128 3.08 13.74 7.71
CA SER A 128 4.51 14.04 7.68
C SER A 128 5.31 13.09 6.78
N LEU A 129 4.81 11.86 6.59
CA LEU A 129 5.43 10.87 5.72
C LEU A 129 5.22 11.16 4.23
N TYR A 130 4.17 11.90 3.85
CA TYR A 130 3.87 12.25 2.45
C TYR A 130 5.04 12.92 1.73
N ARG A 131 5.76 13.80 2.41
CA ARG A 131 6.89 14.55 1.84
C ARG A 131 8.08 13.67 1.42
N TYR A 132 8.11 12.42 1.91
CA TYR A 132 9.20 11.49 1.61
C TYR A 132 8.91 10.62 0.39
N PHE A 133 7.69 10.67 -0.16
CA PHE A 133 7.24 9.84 -1.28
C PHE A 133 6.50 10.69 -2.32
N ASP A 134 7.04 11.86 -2.63
CA ASP A 134 6.45 12.82 -3.58
C ASP A 134 6.54 12.35 -5.04
N GLU A 135 7.53 11.53 -5.37
CA GLU A 135 7.66 10.90 -6.70
C GLU A 135 6.71 9.71 -6.92
N ALA A 136 6.19 9.10 -5.85
CA ALA A 136 5.19 8.05 -5.94
C ALA A 136 3.79 8.66 -6.11
N VAL A 137 2.93 8.03 -6.93
CA VAL A 137 1.60 8.54 -7.26
C VAL A 137 0.49 7.56 -6.90
N GLY A 138 -0.73 8.07 -6.72
CA GLY A 138 -1.90 7.24 -6.47
C GLY A 138 -1.75 6.31 -5.27
N ASP A 139 -2.14 5.05 -5.47
CA ASP A 139 -2.11 4.02 -4.42
C ASP A 139 -0.69 3.65 -3.99
N ASP A 140 0.31 3.70 -4.88
CA ASP A 140 1.71 3.46 -4.54
C ASP A 140 2.17 4.41 -3.42
N ARG A 141 1.83 5.70 -3.51
CA ARG A 141 2.17 6.69 -2.49
C ARG A 141 1.51 6.37 -1.15
N VAL A 142 0.23 6.00 -1.16
CA VAL A 142 -0.49 5.60 0.06
C VAL A 142 0.17 4.37 0.69
N GLN A 143 0.48 3.35 -0.11
CA GLN A 143 1.12 2.12 0.35
C GLN A 143 2.50 2.38 0.96
N PHE A 144 3.31 3.26 0.38
CA PHE A 144 4.59 3.69 0.96
C PHE A 144 4.43 4.35 2.32
N ILE A 145 3.46 5.25 2.46
CA ILE A 145 3.20 5.94 3.72
C ILE A 145 2.79 4.95 4.81
N LEU A 146 1.87 4.02 4.49
CA LEU A 146 1.44 2.98 5.39
C LEU A 146 2.60 2.05 5.81
N ALA A 147 3.42 1.64 4.85
CA ALA A 147 4.59 0.82 5.12
C ALA A 147 5.62 1.56 6.01
N ALA A 148 5.85 2.85 5.75
CA ALA A 148 6.74 3.68 6.55
C ALA A 148 6.17 3.96 7.95
N TYR A 149 4.87 4.10 8.10
CA TYR A 149 4.19 4.21 9.39
C TYR A 149 4.42 2.96 10.25
N ASN A 150 4.25 1.76 9.68
CA ASN A 150 4.39 0.49 10.37
C ASN A 150 5.85 0.07 10.62
N ALA A 151 6.70 0.13 9.60
CA ALA A 151 8.07 -0.39 9.65
C ALA A 151 9.14 0.68 9.93
N GLY A 152 8.77 1.95 9.83
CA GLY A 152 9.67 3.08 9.87
C GLY A 152 10.23 3.47 8.49
N LEU A 153 10.35 4.78 8.27
CA LEU A 153 10.79 5.37 7.00
C LEU A 153 12.11 4.80 6.49
N GLY A 154 13.08 4.61 7.39
CA GLY A 154 14.42 4.15 7.01
C GLY A 154 14.41 2.78 6.34
N ARG A 155 13.61 1.81 6.82
CA ARG A 155 13.49 0.48 6.21
C ARG A 155 12.88 0.52 4.82
N ILE A 156 11.91 1.40 4.60
CA ILE A 156 11.31 1.58 3.28
C ILE A 156 12.32 2.20 2.31
N ARG A 157 13.12 3.19 2.76
CA ARG A 157 14.23 3.74 1.98
C ARG A 157 15.30 2.69 1.64
N ASP A 158 15.62 1.82 2.57
CA ASP A 158 16.54 0.71 2.31
C ASP A 158 15.96 -0.26 1.26
N ALA A 159 14.67 -0.58 1.32
CA ALA A 159 14.01 -1.41 0.30
C ALA A 159 13.97 -0.71 -1.09
N GLN A 160 13.70 0.61 -1.12
CA GLN A 160 13.81 1.41 -2.35
C GLN A 160 15.23 1.37 -2.95
N ALA A 161 16.27 1.41 -2.11
CA ALA A 161 17.66 1.30 -2.57
C ALA A 161 17.95 -0.07 -3.21
N ILE A 162 17.44 -1.16 -2.64
CA ILE A 162 17.54 -2.50 -3.24
C ILE A 162 16.76 -2.56 -4.57
N ALA A 163 15.51 -2.09 -4.62
CA ALA A 163 14.73 -2.08 -5.85
C ALA A 163 15.46 -1.33 -6.97
N LYS A 164 15.99 -0.14 -6.66
CA LYS A 164 16.79 0.66 -7.60
C LYS A 164 18.05 -0.08 -8.07
N TYR A 165 18.80 -0.72 -7.15
CA TYR A 165 19.98 -1.50 -7.47
C TYR A 165 19.67 -2.65 -8.43
N LEU A 166 18.50 -3.29 -8.29
CA LEU A 166 18.01 -4.35 -9.16
C LEU A 166 17.44 -3.85 -10.50
N GLY A 167 17.50 -2.53 -10.77
CA GLY A 167 17.01 -1.95 -12.02
C GLY A 167 15.48 -1.73 -12.06
N HIS A 168 14.82 -1.75 -10.90
CA HIS A 168 13.39 -1.50 -10.79
C HIS A 168 13.10 -0.08 -10.33
N ASP A 169 11.86 0.39 -10.63
CA ASP A 169 11.40 1.69 -10.17
C ASP A 169 11.23 1.70 -8.63
N PRO A 170 12.03 2.52 -7.90
CA PRO A 170 11.94 2.63 -6.44
C PRO A 170 10.66 3.34 -5.96
N ASN A 171 9.89 3.96 -6.86
CA ASN A 171 8.66 4.67 -6.54
C ASN A 171 7.39 3.83 -6.82
N SER A 172 7.55 2.60 -7.30
CA SER A 172 6.47 1.63 -7.40
C SER A 172 6.47 0.65 -6.22
N TRP A 173 5.36 0.63 -5.48
CA TRP A 173 5.19 -0.23 -4.31
C TRP A 173 5.40 -1.71 -4.64
N ARG A 174 4.97 -2.15 -5.80
CA ARG A 174 5.15 -3.54 -6.26
C ARG A 174 6.61 -3.99 -6.10
N TYR A 175 7.55 -3.22 -6.63
CA TYR A 175 8.96 -3.60 -6.60
C TYR A 175 9.60 -3.41 -5.23
N VAL A 176 9.18 -2.40 -4.48
CA VAL A 176 9.69 -2.18 -3.12
C VAL A 176 9.14 -3.21 -2.15
N LYS A 177 7.89 -3.63 -2.29
CA LYS A 177 7.31 -4.76 -1.55
C LYS A 177 8.15 -6.04 -1.75
N ASP A 178 8.53 -6.35 -3.00
CA ASP A 178 9.36 -7.50 -3.33
C ASP A 178 10.83 -7.36 -2.84
N ALA A 179 11.30 -6.13 -2.61
CA ALA A 179 12.63 -5.86 -2.05
C ALA A 179 12.67 -5.96 -0.50
N LEU A 180 11.55 -5.82 0.20
CA LEU A 180 11.52 -5.90 1.68
C LEU A 180 12.12 -7.20 2.25
N PRO A 181 11.82 -8.42 1.72
CA PRO A 181 12.46 -9.64 2.21
C PRO A 181 13.97 -9.67 2.02
N LEU A 182 14.48 -8.93 1.03
CA LEU A 182 15.90 -8.85 0.73
C LEU A 182 16.70 -8.04 1.77
N LEU A 183 16.04 -7.31 2.68
CA LEU A 183 16.67 -6.65 3.83
C LEU A 183 17.06 -7.62 4.96
N SER A 184 16.73 -8.90 4.84
CA SER A 184 17.13 -9.93 5.82
C SER A 184 18.63 -10.19 5.76
N LYS A 185 19.25 -10.49 6.92
CA LYS A 185 20.69 -10.81 7.07
C LYS A 185 21.18 -11.90 6.11
N ARG A 186 20.29 -12.81 5.67
CA ARG A 186 20.64 -13.90 4.71
C ARG A 186 21.14 -13.38 3.36
N TYR A 187 20.81 -12.15 2.99
CA TYR A 187 21.20 -11.52 1.71
C TYR A 187 22.41 -10.60 1.84
N TYR A 188 23.33 -10.89 2.78
CA TYR A 188 24.51 -10.06 3.06
C TYR A 188 25.41 -9.81 1.84
N THR A 189 25.46 -10.71 0.87
CA THR A 189 26.22 -10.53 -0.38
C THR A 189 25.63 -9.43 -1.24
N LEU A 190 24.29 -9.36 -1.36
CA LEU A 190 23.60 -8.25 -2.01
C LEU A 190 23.84 -6.94 -1.26
N HIS A 191 23.78 -6.96 0.06
CA HIS A 191 23.97 -5.75 0.87
C HIS A 191 25.35 -5.10 0.66
N ARG A 192 26.41 -5.89 0.47
CA ARG A 192 27.75 -5.40 0.15
C ARG A 192 27.83 -4.68 -1.19
N GLN A 193 26.92 -4.95 -2.10
CA GLN A 193 26.86 -4.32 -3.40
C GLN A 193 26.02 -3.04 -3.38
N VAL A 194 25.00 -2.99 -2.50
CA VAL A 194 24.09 -1.85 -2.38
C VAL A 194 24.66 -0.76 -1.47
N TRP A 195 25.33 -1.15 -0.38
CA TRP A 195 25.83 -0.20 0.63
C TRP A 195 27.32 -0.39 0.90
N PRO A 196 28.10 0.72 1.00
CA PRO A 196 29.52 0.66 1.36
C PRO A 196 29.78 -0.05 2.70
N GLU A 197 28.86 0.10 3.68
CA GLU A 197 28.95 -0.51 5.00
C GLU A 197 28.59 -2.01 4.99
N GLY A 198 28.16 -2.55 3.85
CA GLY A 198 27.78 -3.95 3.65
C GLY A 198 26.52 -4.39 4.39
N LYS A 199 25.69 -3.44 4.81
CA LYS A 199 24.42 -3.71 5.51
C LYS A 199 23.40 -2.59 5.24
N PRO A 200 22.08 -2.86 5.38
CA PRO A 200 21.04 -1.84 5.30
C PRO A 200 21.26 -0.75 6.38
N ARG A 201 21.04 0.50 6.02
CA ARG A 201 21.26 1.66 6.93
C ARG A 201 20.42 1.61 8.18
N SER A 202 19.18 1.11 8.05
CA SER A 202 18.22 0.94 9.17
C SER A 202 18.30 -0.43 9.85
N GLY A 203 19.38 -1.19 9.55
CA GLY A 203 19.59 -2.54 10.05
C GLY A 203 18.79 -3.60 9.31
N TYR A 204 19.03 -4.86 9.68
CA TYR A 204 18.34 -6.00 9.06
C TYR A 204 16.85 -6.02 9.40
N PHE A 205 16.02 -6.46 8.43
CA PHE A 205 14.58 -6.52 8.58
C PHE A 205 14.03 -7.91 8.29
N GLY A 206 13.60 -8.62 9.34
CA GLY A 206 13.06 -9.98 9.24
C GLY A 206 11.53 -10.05 9.16
N ASN A 207 10.83 -9.07 9.77
CA ASN A 207 9.37 -9.08 9.91
C ASN A 207 8.62 -8.40 8.74
N TYR A 208 9.19 -8.42 7.55
CA TYR A 208 8.61 -7.75 6.37
C TYR A 208 7.17 -8.19 6.07
N ARG A 209 6.81 -9.46 6.32
CA ARG A 209 5.46 -9.98 6.08
C ARG A 209 4.41 -9.24 6.91
N GLN A 210 4.73 -8.88 8.14
CA GLN A 210 3.84 -8.10 8.99
C GLN A 210 3.53 -6.74 8.33
N THR A 211 4.54 -6.08 7.79
CA THR A 211 4.37 -4.79 7.11
C THR A 211 3.59 -4.92 5.80
N VAL A 212 3.84 -5.96 5.01
CA VAL A 212 3.08 -6.22 3.78
C VAL A 212 1.61 -6.45 4.09
N ASN A 213 1.30 -7.35 5.02
CA ASN A 213 -0.08 -7.64 5.44
C ASN A 213 -0.77 -6.39 6.03
N TYR A 214 -0.03 -5.58 6.79
CA TYR A 214 -0.53 -4.31 7.33
C TYR A 214 -1.00 -3.38 6.22
N VAL A 215 -0.17 -3.19 5.20
CA VAL A 215 -0.51 -2.34 4.05
C VAL A 215 -1.70 -2.92 3.29
N GLU A 216 -1.70 -4.21 2.99
CA GLU A 216 -2.77 -4.88 2.23
C GLU A 216 -4.12 -4.79 2.98
N ASN A 217 -4.13 -5.04 4.28
CA ASN A 217 -5.35 -4.93 5.10
C ASN A 217 -5.92 -3.50 5.11
N ILE A 218 -5.07 -2.48 5.27
CA ILE A 218 -5.54 -1.09 5.30
C ILE A 218 -6.04 -0.67 3.92
N MET A 219 -5.37 -1.04 2.85
CA MET A 219 -5.83 -0.74 1.50
C MET A 219 -7.18 -1.38 1.21
N GLN A 220 -7.43 -2.60 1.71
CA GLN A 220 -8.73 -3.25 1.60
C GLN A 220 -9.80 -2.46 2.38
N TYR A 221 -9.59 -2.18 3.68
CA TYR A 221 -10.53 -1.37 4.47
C TYR A 221 -10.77 0.00 3.85
N TYR A 222 -9.73 0.64 3.35
CA TYR A 222 -9.86 1.94 2.71
C TYR A 222 -10.70 1.88 1.42
N SER A 223 -10.53 0.83 0.61
CA SER A 223 -11.36 0.59 -0.57
C SER A 223 -12.83 0.39 -0.18
N ASP A 224 -13.10 -0.47 0.81
CA ASP A 224 -14.45 -0.74 1.30
C ASP A 224 -15.11 0.53 1.84
N TYR A 225 -14.36 1.33 2.62
CA TYR A 225 -14.87 2.61 3.15
C TYR A 225 -15.11 3.67 2.07
N LYS A 226 -14.35 3.64 0.98
CA LYS A 226 -14.65 4.53 -0.18
C LYS A 226 -15.95 4.16 -0.86
N LEU A 227 -16.31 2.90 -0.87
CA LEU A 227 -17.58 2.44 -1.45
C LEU A 227 -18.77 2.70 -0.52
N ALA A 228 -18.62 2.39 0.78
CA ALA A 228 -19.71 2.49 1.76
C ALA A 228 -19.95 3.91 2.31
N LEU A 229 -18.97 4.81 2.24
CA LEU A 229 -18.98 6.12 2.91
C LEU A 229 -18.71 7.26 1.90
N ASN A 230 -19.56 7.35 0.91
CA ASN A 230 -19.53 8.46 -0.08
C ASN A 230 -19.96 9.79 0.53
#